data_8abb61db1d9a39f781f933f3214c9258
#
_entry.id   8abb61db1d9a39f781f933f3214c9258
#
_cell.length_a   1.000
_cell.length_b   1.000
_cell.length_c   1.000
_cell.angle_alpha   90.00
_cell.angle_beta   90.00
_cell.angle_gamma   90.00
#
_symmetry.space_group_name_H-M   'P 1'
#
loop_
_entity.id
_entity.type
_entity.pdbx_description
1 polymer ?
#
loop_
_entity_poly.entity_id
_entity_poly.type
_entity_poly.pdbx_seq_one_letter_code
_entity_poly.pdbx_strand_id
1 'polypeptide(L)'
;LTGIFVASLIDKRDFVRKFTNIILFFAIYSLVTFALSYLIPDFIYSFPIIISRNGHSYYNLFFSVVTDNDHVIRNYGLFWEPGAFSVFLCIALYLELFAKEKIRFFRVFVLSLTILSTKSTLGILAFVLLYLIFFVYAPSKKVRWLSLLVVVTLGAVILLVFSKSIFGEVFDKLFKKDNFGNTNSSLQIRYDAVVYILKEFFKSFTVGIGIEKFMKVQEEYCSNMATATMVNWLAIYGLIWGATMIFGYIKFFIARKSKLIKTLLVIVFTCFLISTENFLMNPFIYTLVFYGLTGRGIDETSFSGH
;
A
#
# COMPACT_ATOMS: atom_id res chain seq x y z
N LEU A 1 2.64 -19.92 -7.46
CA LEU A 1 2.84 -21.11 -6.64
C LEU A 1 3.04 -20.77 -5.16
N THR A 2 3.97 -19.86 -4.80
CA THR A 2 4.26 -19.50 -3.39
C THR A 2 3.01 -19.06 -2.62
N GLY A 3 2.15 -18.22 -3.19
CA GLY A 3 0.92 -17.75 -2.54
C GLY A 3 -0.07 -18.87 -2.21
N ILE A 4 -0.25 -19.82 -3.13
CA ILE A 4 -1.10 -21.01 -2.92
C ILE A 4 -0.52 -21.85 -1.78
N PHE A 5 0.79 -22.11 -1.82
CA PHE A 5 1.47 -22.93 -0.85
C PHE A 5 1.33 -22.35 0.57
N VAL A 6 1.59 -21.07 0.73
CA VAL A 6 1.42 -20.37 2.02
C VAL A 6 -0.03 -20.44 2.50
N ALA A 7 -1.01 -20.16 1.63
CA ALA A 7 -2.43 -20.18 1.99
C ALA A 7 -2.95 -21.60 2.33
N SER A 8 -2.31 -22.66 1.81
CA SER A 8 -2.68 -24.05 2.12
C SER A 8 -2.09 -24.55 3.44
N LEU A 9 -0.87 -24.16 3.78
CA LEU A 9 -0.10 -24.68 4.91
C LEU A 9 -0.26 -23.87 6.19
N ILE A 10 -0.46 -22.56 6.09
CA ILE A 10 -0.52 -21.67 7.25
C ILE A 10 -1.97 -21.29 7.50
N ASP A 11 -2.43 -21.42 8.75
CA ASP A 11 -3.75 -20.92 9.13
C ASP A 11 -3.80 -19.39 8.98
N LYS A 12 -4.96 -18.87 8.54
CA LYS A 12 -5.13 -17.44 8.28
C LYS A 12 -4.86 -16.56 9.50
N ARG A 13 -5.27 -17.02 10.70
CA ARG A 13 -5.02 -16.28 11.95
C ARG A 13 -3.54 -16.13 12.22
N ASP A 14 -2.80 -17.22 12.04
CA ASP A 14 -1.34 -17.25 12.22
C ASP A 14 -0.64 -16.39 11.16
N PHE A 15 -1.10 -16.45 9.93
CA PHE A 15 -0.60 -15.58 8.86
C PHE A 15 -0.80 -14.10 9.22
N VAL A 16 -2.01 -13.70 9.58
CA VAL A 16 -2.32 -12.30 9.97
C VAL A 16 -1.46 -11.87 11.16
N ARG A 17 -1.31 -12.72 12.17
CA ARG A 17 -0.48 -12.45 13.36
C ARG A 17 0.99 -12.25 13.00
N LYS A 18 1.57 -13.17 12.22
CA LYS A 18 2.97 -13.10 11.79
C LYS A 18 3.20 -11.89 10.89
N PHE A 19 2.35 -11.68 9.90
CA PHE A 19 2.44 -10.55 8.99
C PHE A 19 2.42 -9.20 9.74
N THR A 20 1.42 -8.98 10.61
CA THR A 20 1.33 -7.72 11.36
C THR A 20 2.51 -7.52 12.31
N ASN A 21 3.11 -8.60 12.87
CA ASN A 21 4.30 -8.49 13.70
C ASN A 21 5.54 -8.13 12.87
N ILE A 22 5.71 -8.73 11.71
CA ILE A 22 6.83 -8.46 10.79
C ILE A 22 6.76 -7.00 10.30
N ILE A 23 5.58 -6.56 9.85
CA ILE A 23 5.42 -5.17 9.39
C ILE A 23 5.61 -4.18 10.54
N LEU A 24 5.17 -4.50 11.75
CA LEU A 24 5.43 -3.66 12.92
C LEU A 24 6.93 -3.56 13.22
N PHE A 25 7.67 -4.65 13.14
CA PHE A 25 9.13 -4.64 13.29
C PHE A 25 9.79 -3.70 12.27
N PHE A 26 9.44 -3.84 10.98
CA PHE A 26 9.96 -2.94 9.94
C PHE A 26 9.51 -1.49 10.15
N ALA A 27 8.30 -1.26 10.64
CA ALA A 27 7.81 0.08 10.96
C ALA A 27 8.63 0.73 12.06
N ILE A 28 8.88 0.03 13.17
CA ILE A 28 9.71 0.56 14.28
C ILE A 28 11.14 0.82 13.80
N TYR A 29 11.75 -0.17 13.14
CA TYR A 29 13.12 -0.05 12.65
C TYR A 29 13.27 1.11 11.67
N SER A 30 12.35 1.25 10.72
CA SER A 30 12.38 2.32 9.72
C SER A 30 12.12 3.70 10.32
N LEU A 31 11.30 3.81 11.37
CA LEU A 31 11.14 5.09 12.09
C LEU A 31 12.41 5.51 12.81
N VAL A 32 13.14 4.56 13.41
CA VAL A 32 14.44 4.85 14.05
C VAL A 32 15.44 5.32 13.00
N THR A 33 15.61 4.59 11.90
CA THR A 33 16.53 4.98 10.82
C THR A 33 16.12 6.29 10.15
N PHE A 34 14.84 6.53 9.99
CA PHE A 34 14.31 7.79 9.48
C PHE A 34 14.60 8.96 10.41
N ALA A 35 14.46 8.78 11.73
CA ALA A 35 14.84 9.80 12.70
C ALA A 35 16.36 10.05 12.70
N LEU A 36 17.18 9.00 12.62
CA LEU A 36 18.63 9.12 12.55
C LEU A 36 19.09 9.86 11.29
N SER A 37 18.39 9.70 10.16
CA SER A 37 18.73 10.41 8.92
C SER A 37 18.55 11.94 9.01
N TYR A 38 17.74 12.42 9.97
CA TYR A 38 17.62 13.84 10.27
C TYR A 38 18.58 14.31 11.36
N LEU A 39 18.81 13.47 12.37
CA LEU A 39 19.58 13.85 13.54
C LEU A 39 21.09 13.71 13.30
N ILE A 40 21.52 12.67 12.59
CA ILE A 40 22.92 12.31 12.39
C ILE A 40 23.10 11.80 10.94
N PRO A 41 22.96 12.66 9.91
CA PRO A 41 23.04 12.26 8.52
C PRO A 41 24.39 11.60 8.17
N ASP A 42 25.51 12.08 8.72
CA ASP A 42 26.86 11.55 8.47
C ASP A 42 26.97 10.07 8.87
N PHE A 43 26.25 9.66 9.93
CA PHE A 43 26.17 8.25 10.33
C PHE A 43 25.51 7.40 9.25
N ILE A 44 24.42 7.90 8.65
CA ILE A 44 23.71 7.21 7.56
C ILE A 44 24.59 7.08 6.32
N TYR A 45 25.34 8.13 5.99
CA TYR A 45 26.23 8.16 4.83
C TYR A 45 27.46 7.25 4.96
N SER A 46 27.75 6.73 6.16
CA SER A 46 28.79 5.72 6.36
C SER A 46 28.38 4.29 5.93
N PHE A 47 27.09 4.05 5.66
CA PHE A 47 26.60 2.74 5.25
C PHE A 47 26.83 2.46 3.76
N PRO A 48 26.89 1.17 3.37
CA PRO A 48 27.10 0.78 1.97
C PRO A 48 25.98 1.29 1.06
N ILE A 49 26.37 1.76 -0.12
CA ILE A 49 25.43 2.22 -1.14
C ILE A 49 25.03 1.03 -2.03
N ILE A 50 23.72 0.91 -2.28
CA ILE A 50 23.13 -0.01 -3.26
C ILE A 50 22.56 0.82 -4.39
N ILE A 51 22.88 0.46 -5.63
CA ILE A 51 22.31 1.09 -6.82
C ILE A 51 21.18 0.21 -7.34
N SER A 52 19.98 0.78 -7.47
CA SER A 52 18.83 0.09 -8.07
C SER A 52 19.00 -0.03 -9.59
N ARG A 53 18.20 -0.90 -10.23
CA ARG A 53 18.18 -1.03 -11.70
C ARG A 53 17.84 0.27 -12.42
N ASN A 54 17.13 1.18 -11.76
CA ASN A 54 16.74 2.48 -12.30
C ASN A 54 17.77 3.58 -12.03
N GLY A 55 18.96 3.24 -11.54
CA GLY A 55 20.05 4.19 -11.28
C GLY A 55 19.91 4.99 -9.97
N HIS A 56 18.89 4.74 -9.16
CA HIS A 56 18.77 5.38 -7.84
C HIS A 56 19.73 4.76 -6.84
N SER A 57 20.45 5.58 -6.10
CA SER A 57 21.35 5.16 -5.02
C SER A 57 20.65 5.19 -3.66
N TYR A 58 20.88 4.16 -2.86
CA TYR A 58 20.33 4.00 -1.52
C TYR A 58 21.42 3.59 -0.55
N TYR A 59 21.44 4.20 0.62
CA TYR A 59 22.22 3.72 1.77
C TYR A 59 21.49 2.53 2.39
N ASN A 60 22.18 1.40 2.51
CA ASN A 60 21.60 0.16 3.03
C ASN A 60 21.82 0.03 4.54
N LEU A 61 20.77 0.22 5.32
CA LEU A 61 20.76 0.05 6.76
C LEU A 61 20.11 -1.29 7.17
N PHE A 62 20.47 -2.38 6.51
CA PHE A 62 19.97 -3.75 6.73
C PHE A 62 18.46 -3.91 6.48
N PHE A 63 17.59 -3.40 7.35
CA PHE A 63 16.13 -3.50 7.27
C PHE A 63 15.44 -2.18 6.91
N SER A 64 16.20 -1.21 6.46
CA SER A 64 15.70 0.05 5.93
C SER A 64 16.68 0.60 4.91
N VAL A 65 16.17 1.38 3.97
CA VAL A 65 16.99 2.11 3.02
C VAL A 65 16.68 3.61 3.09
N VAL A 66 17.71 4.42 2.88
CA VAL A 66 17.60 5.88 2.82
C VAL A 66 18.18 6.32 1.48
N THR A 67 17.45 7.12 0.72
CA THR A 67 17.94 7.63 -0.58
C THR A 67 18.73 8.91 -0.41
N ASP A 68 19.77 9.05 -1.23
CA ASP A 68 20.59 10.26 -1.33
C ASP A 68 20.01 11.26 -2.37
N ASN A 69 19.16 10.77 -3.27
CA ASN A 69 18.73 11.53 -4.44
C ASN A 69 17.45 12.37 -4.22
N ASP A 70 16.77 12.22 -3.09
CA ASP A 70 15.56 12.97 -2.81
C ASP A 70 15.88 14.26 -2.04
N HIS A 71 15.50 15.40 -2.58
CA HIS A 71 15.53 16.68 -1.84
C HIS A 71 14.72 16.65 -0.54
N VAL A 72 13.88 15.64 -0.38
CA VAL A 72 13.06 15.40 0.81
C VAL A 72 13.25 13.97 1.28
N ILE A 73 13.87 13.79 2.44
CA ILE A 73 14.04 12.48 3.05
C ILE A 73 12.67 11.84 3.29
N ARG A 74 12.48 10.63 2.76
CA ARG A 74 11.27 9.81 2.89
C ARG A 74 11.60 8.48 3.57
N ASN A 75 10.61 7.89 4.23
CA ASN A 75 10.76 6.58 4.81
C ASN A 75 10.38 5.49 3.79
N TYR A 76 11.37 4.76 3.32
CA TYR A 76 11.23 3.63 2.38
C TYR A 76 11.04 2.29 3.10
N GLY A 77 11.40 2.20 4.39
CA GLY A 77 11.55 0.91 5.03
C GLY A 77 12.51 0.01 4.24
N LEU A 78 12.11 -1.24 4.01
CA LEU A 78 12.85 -2.22 3.19
C LEU A 78 12.33 -2.28 1.74
N PHE A 79 11.49 -1.35 1.32
CA PHE A 79 10.81 -1.40 0.04
C PHE A 79 11.48 -0.52 -1.01
N TRP A 80 11.22 -0.81 -2.28
CA TRP A 80 11.79 -0.08 -3.43
C TRP A 80 11.21 1.34 -3.58
N GLU A 81 10.04 1.60 -3.00
CA GLU A 81 9.36 2.90 -3.00
C GLU A 81 8.61 3.13 -1.69
N PRO A 82 8.49 4.39 -1.22
CA PRO A 82 7.68 4.73 -0.05
C PRO A 82 6.20 4.40 -0.23
N GLY A 83 5.70 4.47 -1.47
CA GLY A 83 4.35 4.08 -1.85
C GLY A 83 4.08 2.62 -1.57
N ALA A 84 4.97 1.73 -2.02
CA ALA A 84 4.87 0.30 -1.77
C ALA A 84 4.88 -0.01 -0.26
N PHE A 85 5.80 0.60 0.49
CA PHE A 85 5.83 0.43 1.95
C PHE A 85 4.52 0.86 2.60
N SER A 86 3.97 2.01 2.19
CA SER A 86 2.70 2.52 2.73
C SER A 86 1.53 1.56 2.51
N VAL A 87 1.48 0.81 1.40
CA VAL A 87 0.45 -0.20 1.14
C VAL A 87 0.52 -1.34 2.16
N PHE A 88 1.71 -1.88 2.42
CA PHE A 88 1.89 -2.94 3.43
C PHE A 88 1.56 -2.46 4.83
N LEU A 89 1.92 -1.22 5.17
CA LEU A 89 1.56 -0.58 6.43
C LEU A 89 0.03 -0.40 6.56
N CYS A 90 -0.66 0.05 5.50
CA CYS A 90 -2.11 0.20 5.48
C CYS A 90 -2.82 -1.15 5.61
N ILE A 91 -2.31 -2.22 4.97
CA ILE A 91 -2.83 -3.58 5.15
C ILE A 91 -2.65 -4.03 6.60
N ALA A 92 -1.46 -3.84 7.18
CA ALA A 92 -1.20 -4.20 8.58
C ALA A 92 -2.10 -3.41 9.54
N LEU A 93 -2.28 -2.11 9.31
CA LEU A 93 -3.15 -1.25 10.09
C LEU A 93 -4.62 -1.67 9.97
N TYR A 94 -5.10 -2.00 8.77
CA TYR A 94 -6.43 -2.56 8.56
C TYR A 94 -6.64 -3.84 9.41
N LEU A 95 -5.67 -4.74 9.38
CA LEU A 95 -5.75 -6.01 10.13
C LEU A 95 -5.69 -5.78 11.64
N GLU A 96 -4.94 -4.82 12.15
CA GLU A 96 -4.94 -4.45 13.58
C GLU A 96 -6.28 -3.82 14.02
N LEU A 97 -6.94 -3.05 13.15
CA LEU A 97 -8.19 -2.37 13.46
C LEU A 97 -9.44 -3.28 13.33
N PHE A 98 -9.44 -4.20 12.35
CA PHE A 98 -10.65 -4.95 11.99
C PHE A 98 -10.56 -6.47 12.14
N ALA A 99 -9.35 -7.04 12.20
CA ALA A 99 -9.16 -8.49 12.26
C ALA A 99 -8.76 -8.98 13.66
N LYS A 100 -8.65 -8.14 14.67
CA LYS A 100 -8.24 -8.51 16.02
C LYS A 100 -9.32 -8.15 17.05
N GLU A 101 -9.46 -9.02 18.07
CA GLU A 101 -10.41 -8.82 19.17
C GLU A 101 -10.13 -7.55 19.99
N LYS A 102 -8.86 -7.27 20.23
CA LYS A 102 -8.43 -6.10 20.99
C LYS A 102 -7.52 -5.21 20.16
N ILE A 103 -7.91 -3.97 20.03
CA ILE A 103 -7.10 -2.94 19.37
C ILE A 103 -5.91 -2.60 20.28
N ARG A 104 -4.71 -2.76 19.74
CA ARG A 104 -3.47 -2.43 20.44
C ARG A 104 -3.01 -1.04 20.03
N PHE A 105 -3.38 -0.03 20.80
CA PHE A 105 -3.13 1.37 20.46
C PHE A 105 -1.68 1.70 20.11
N PHE A 106 -0.71 1.12 20.82
CA PHE A 106 0.70 1.30 20.49
C PHE A 106 1.03 0.88 19.04
N ARG A 107 0.52 -0.28 18.58
CA ARG A 107 0.75 -0.76 17.22
C ARG A 107 0.08 0.14 16.18
N VAL A 108 -1.16 0.53 16.45
CA VAL A 108 -1.91 1.46 15.60
C VAL A 108 -1.16 2.78 15.49
N PHE A 109 -0.66 3.32 16.59
CA PHE A 109 0.11 4.55 16.61
C PHE A 109 1.40 4.44 15.79
N VAL A 110 2.21 3.39 16.03
CA VAL A 110 3.46 3.17 15.29
C VAL A 110 3.22 3.02 13.79
N LEU A 111 2.26 2.17 13.38
CA LEU A 111 1.93 1.97 11.96
C LEU A 111 1.45 3.27 11.32
N SER A 112 0.60 4.05 12.01
CA SER A 112 0.11 5.33 11.53
C SER A 112 1.23 6.34 11.34
N LEU A 113 2.11 6.48 12.34
CA LEU A 113 3.27 7.38 12.28
C LEU A 113 4.21 6.99 11.12
N THR A 114 4.41 5.68 10.93
CA THR A 114 5.24 5.18 9.83
C THR A 114 4.62 5.48 8.47
N ILE A 115 3.29 5.31 8.28
CA ILE A 115 2.61 5.68 7.03
C ILE A 115 2.87 7.15 6.71
N LEU A 116 2.73 8.02 7.71
CA LEU A 116 2.96 9.46 7.52
C LEU A 116 4.41 9.80 7.19
N SER A 117 5.40 9.09 7.80
CA SER A 117 6.81 9.28 7.51
C SER A 117 7.21 8.86 6.09
N THR A 118 6.44 8.00 5.42
CA THR A 118 6.66 7.65 4.00
C THR A 118 6.47 8.85 3.07
N LYS A 119 5.71 9.86 3.47
CA LYS A 119 5.34 11.02 2.63
C LYS A 119 4.77 10.60 1.27
N SER A 120 4.15 9.41 1.21
CA SER A 120 3.46 8.93 0.02
C SER A 120 2.06 9.53 -0.05
N THR A 121 1.77 10.32 -1.07
CA THR A 121 0.44 10.94 -1.27
C THR A 121 -0.66 9.89 -1.29
N LEU A 122 -0.46 8.80 -2.04
CA LEU A 122 -1.43 7.71 -2.14
C LEU A 122 -1.53 6.92 -0.83
N GLY A 123 -0.41 6.73 -0.13
CA GLY A 123 -0.39 6.13 1.20
C GLY A 123 -1.17 6.94 2.23
N ILE A 124 -1.03 8.27 2.22
CA ILE A 124 -1.78 9.18 3.10
C ILE A 124 -3.28 9.15 2.76
N LEU A 125 -3.65 9.15 1.48
CA LEU A 125 -5.06 9.04 1.08
C LEU A 125 -5.67 7.70 1.51
N ALA A 126 -4.95 6.59 1.34
CA ALA A 126 -5.37 5.28 1.83
C ALA A 126 -5.55 5.26 3.36
N PHE A 127 -4.63 5.88 4.08
CA PHE A 127 -4.68 6.03 5.52
C PHE A 127 -5.93 6.82 5.97
N VAL A 128 -6.21 7.96 5.34
CA VAL A 128 -7.41 8.76 5.64
C VAL A 128 -8.68 7.96 5.37
N LEU A 129 -8.76 7.27 4.22
CA LEU A 129 -9.90 6.42 3.87
C LEU A 129 -10.09 5.29 4.89
N LEU A 130 -9.01 4.64 5.32
CA LEU A 130 -9.05 3.59 6.34
C LEU A 130 -9.61 4.11 7.68
N TYR A 131 -9.17 5.29 8.11
CA TYR A 131 -9.67 5.89 9.35
C TYR A 131 -11.11 6.38 9.24
N LEU A 132 -11.55 6.85 8.08
CA LEU A 132 -12.97 7.17 7.84
C LEU A 132 -13.83 5.90 7.98
N ILE A 133 -13.40 4.77 7.40
CA ILE A 133 -14.08 3.48 7.57
C ILE A 133 -14.11 3.11 9.05
N PHE A 134 -12.97 3.20 9.72
CA PHE A 134 -12.87 2.87 11.14
C PHE A 134 -13.72 3.78 12.02
N PHE A 135 -13.74 5.09 11.77
CA PHE A 135 -14.56 6.06 12.49
C PHE A 135 -16.05 5.72 12.41
N VAL A 136 -16.54 5.34 11.22
CA VAL A 136 -17.94 4.97 11.01
C VAL A 136 -18.31 3.67 11.75
N TYR A 137 -17.37 2.70 11.79
CA TYR A 137 -17.62 1.33 12.28
C TYR A 137 -16.91 0.98 13.58
N ALA A 138 -16.31 1.94 14.27
CA ALA A 138 -15.64 1.70 15.54
C ALA A 138 -16.59 1.06 16.57
N PRO A 139 -16.11 0.07 17.35
CA PRO A 139 -16.96 -0.72 18.27
C PRO A 139 -17.57 0.10 19.41
N SER A 140 -16.97 1.21 19.78
CA SER A 140 -17.46 2.09 20.85
C SER A 140 -17.20 3.57 20.56
N LYS A 141 -17.99 4.45 21.18
CA LYS A 141 -17.80 5.91 21.10
C LYS A 141 -16.39 6.32 21.57
N LYS A 142 -15.88 5.71 22.63
CA LYS A 142 -14.53 6.00 23.18
C LYS A 142 -13.44 5.70 22.16
N VAL A 143 -13.49 4.52 21.53
CA VAL A 143 -12.52 4.10 20.49
C VAL A 143 -12.62 5.01 19.27
N ARG A 144 -13.83 5.41 18.89
CA ARG A 144 -14.07 6.35 17.79
C ARG A 144 -13.42 7.70 18.03
N TRP A 145 -13.65 8.31 19.20
CA TRP A 145 -13.06 9.61 19.54
C TRP A 145 -11.54 9.53 19.68
N LEU A 146 -11.02 8.42 20.25
CA LEU A 146 -9.58 8.22 20.36
C LEU A 146 -8.92 8.06 18.99
N SER A 147 -9.56 7.36 18.05
CA SER A 147 -9.04 7.26 16.67
C SER A 147 -9.06 8.61 15.95
N LEU A 148 -10.11 9.40 16.16
CA LEU A 148 -10.19 10.76 15.62
C LEU A 148 -9.06 11.64 16.20
N LEU A 149 -8.85 11.57 17.52
CA LEU A 149 -7.76 12.29 18.18
C LEU A 149 -6.40 11.92 17.58
N VAL A 150 -6.13 10.62 17.37
CA VAL A 150 -4.90 10.16 16.71
C VAL A 150 -4.76 10.75 15.31
N VAL A 151 -5.81 10.74 14.50
CA VAL A 151 -5.77 11.32 13.14
C VAL A 151 -5.54 12.83 13.18
N VAL A 152 -6.24 13.54 14.06
CA VAL A 152 -6.12 15.00 14.18
C VAL A 152 -4.74 15.40 14.68
N THR A 153 -4.22 14.72 15.72
CA THR A 153 -2.87 15.03 16.24
C THR A 153 -1.78 14.71 15.23
N LEU A 154 -1.87 13.57 14.55
CA LEU A 154 -0.93 13.21 13.51
C LEU A 154 -1.04 14.15 12.30
N GLY A 155 -2.26 14.53 11.90
CA GLY A 155 -2.49 15.55 10.87
C GLY A 155 -1.92 16.92 11.25
N ALA A 156 -2.10 17.36 12.50
CA ALA A 156 -1.51 18.59 13.00
C ALA A 156 0.02 18.54 13.01
N VAL A 157 0.62 17.44 13.44
CA VAL A 157 2.08 17.24 13.38
C VAL A 157 2.58 17.32 11.94
N ILE A 158 1.89 16.71 10.99
CA ILE A 158 2.25 16.82 9.56
C ILE A 158 2.16 18.27 9.09
N LEU A 159 1.06 18.96 9.40
CA LEU A 159 0.90 20.35 9.03
C LEU A 159 1.98 21.24 9.63
N LEU A 160 2.34 21.06 10.89
CA LEU A 160 3.35 21.86 11.57
C LEU A 160 4.78 21.59 11.08
N VAL A 161 5.13 20.30 10.92
CA VAL A 161 6.50 19.90 10.56
C VAL A 161 6.76 20.01 9.06
N PHE A 162 5.73 19.85 8.23
CA PHE A 162 5.89 19.68 6.79
C PHE A 162 5.09 20.68 5.94
N SER A 163 4.44 21.69 6.54
CA SER A 163 3.48 22.57 5.86
C SER A 163 4.01 23.27 4.61
N LYS A 164 5.29 23.67 4.58
CA LYS A 164 5.88 24.35 3.42
C LYS A 164 6.36 23.39 2.32
N SER A 165 6.73 22.15 2.67
CA SER A 165 7.31 21.19 1.72
C SER A 165 6.24 20.27 1.10
N ILE A 166 5.33 19.67 1.91
CA ILE A 166 4.37 18.68 1.40
C ILE A 166 3.24 19.31 0.59
N PHE A 167 2.65 20.41 1.08
CA PHE A 167 1.55 21.06 0.33
C PHE A 167 2.04 21.62 -1.00
N GLY A 168 3.23 22.26 -1.02
CA GLY A 168 3.86 22.71 -2.25
C GLY A 168 4.15 21.56 -3.21
N GLU A 169 4.81 20.49 -2.72
CA GLU A 169 5.14 19.32 -3.56
C GLU A 169 3.92 18.54 -4.04
N VAL A 170 2.92 18.32 -3.18
CA VAL A 170 1.68 17.62 -3.57
C VAL A 170 0.90 18.46 -4.58
N PHE A 171 0.79 19.76 -4.33
CA PHE A 171 0.12 20.68 -5.26
C PHE A 171 0.87 20.78 -6.57
N ASP A 172 2.20 20.92 -6.53
CA ASP A 172 3.05 20.94 -7.72
C ASP A 172 2.96 19.63 -8.50
N LYS A 173 2.99 18.47 -7.82
CA LYS A 173 2.83 17.16 -8.47
C LYS A 173 1.46 16.95 -9.12
N LEU A 174 0.41 17.55 -8.57
CA LEU A 174 -0.95 17.45 -9.11
C LEU A 174 -1.25 18.46 -10.22
N PHE A 175 -0.66 19.67 -10.15
CA PHE A 175 -1.09 20.80 -10.96
C PHE A 175 0.02 21.49 -11.77
N LYS A 176 1.31 21.13 -11.56
CA LYS A 176 2.41 21.76 -12.28
C LYS A 176 2.37 21.35 -13.75
N LYS A 177 2.15 22.32 -14.61
CA LYS A 177 2.36 22.20 -16.06
C LYS A 177 3.84 22.43 -16.34
N ASP A 178 4.40 21.64 -17.27
CA ASP A 178 5.72 21.94 -17.80
C ASP A 178 5.71 23.26 -18.58
N ASN A 179 6.90 23.76 -18.94
CA ASN A 179 7.05 25.00 -19.71
C ASN A 179 6.43 24.93 -21.12
N PHE A 180 5.92 23.75 -21.54
CA PHE A 180 5.25 23.50 -22.81
C PHE A 180 3.73 23.29 -22.65
N GLY A 181 3.18 23.47 -21.43
CA GLY A 181 1.75 23.33 -21.19
C GLY A 181 1.26 21.88 -21.01
N ASN A 182 2.16 20.88 -21.10
CA ASN A 182 1.84 19.48 -20.84
C ASN A 182 1.90 19.20 -19.35
N THR A 183 0.89 18.54 -18.83
CA THR A 183 0.89 18.04 -17.45
C THR A 183 1.72 16.75 -17.38
N ASN A 184 3.05 16.88 -17.27
CA ASN A 184 3.93 15.77 -16.93
C ASN A 184 3.81 15.40 -15.44
N SER A 185 2.60 15.45 -14.91
CA SER A 185 2.35 15.02 -13.55
C SER A 185 2.49 13.49 -13.49
N SER A 186 3.08 12.97 -12.43
CA SER A 186 3.13 11.53 -12.13
C SER A 186 1.75 10.88 -12.24
N LEU A 187 0.69 11.65 -12.06
CA LEU A 187 -0.70 11.24 -12.17
C LEU A 187 -1.12 11.03 -13.64
N GLN A 188 -0.70 11.92 -14.56
CA GLN A 188 -1.00 11.79 -15.98
C GLN A 188 -0.31 10.56 -16.57
N ILE A 189 0.96 10.32 -16.25
CA ILE A 189 1.72 9.15 -16.71
C ILE A 189 1.02 7.85 -16.25
N ARG A 190 0.55 7.80 -14.99
CA ARG A 190 -0.19 6.65 -14.46
C ARG A 190 -1.54 6.48 -15.16
N TYR A 191 -2.26 7.56 -15.43
CA TYR A 191 -3.52 7.53 -16.15
C TYR A 191 -3.34 7.01 -17.58
N ASP A 192 -2.36 7.53 -18.31
CA ASP A 192 -2.05 7.09 -19.66
C ASP A 192 -1.66 5.62 -19.71
N ALA A 193 -0.84 5.16 -18.75
CA ALA A 193 -0.49 3.74 -18.61
C ALA A 193 -1.74 2.87 -18.42
N VAL A 194 -2.67 3.27 -17.55
CA VAL A 194 -3.93 2.54 -17.33
C VAL A 194 -4.77 2.49 -18.61
N VAL A 195 -4.89 3.61 -19.33
CA VAL A 195 -5.65 3.68 -20.58
C VAL A 195 -5.04 2.77 -21.65
N TYR A 196 -3.71 2.76 -21.81
CA TYR A 196 -3.03 1.88 -22.74
C TYR A 196 -3.24 0.40 -22.42
N ILE A 197 -3.07 0.03 -21.16
CA ILE A 197 -3.26 -1.36 -20.72
C ILE A 197 -4.72 -1.82 -20.91
N LEU A 198 -5.68 -0.95 -20.63
CA LEU A 198 -7.10 -1.25 -20.92
C LEU A 198 -7.38 -1.45 -22.40
N LYS A 199 -6.78 -0.65 -23.29
CA LYS A 199 -6.89 -0.85 -24.73
C LYS A 199 -6.38 -2.24 -25.15
N GLU A 200 -5.23 -2.66 -24.61
CA GLU A 200 -4.69 -4.00 -24.89
C GLU A 200 -5.57 -5.11 -24.28
N PHE A 201 -6.14 -4.92 -23.10
CA PHE A 201 -7.10 -5.84 -22.51
C PHE A 201 -8.31 -6.05 -23.41
N PHE A 202 -8.90 -4.99 -23.96
CA PHE A 202 -10.07 -5.11 -24.84
C PHE A 202 -9.76 -5.82 -26.17
N LYS A 203 -8.51 -5.84 -26.63
CA LYS A 203 -8.10 -6.63 -27.82
C LYS A 203 -8.09 -8.14 -27.53
N SER A 204 -7.93 -8.56 -26.27
CA SER A 204 -7.88 -9.97 -25.87
C SER A 204 -8.66 -10.18 -24.57
N PHE A 205 -9.92 -9.77 -24.58
CA PHE A 205 -10.78 -9.64 -23.39
C PHE A 205 -10.92 -10.94 -22.57
N THR A 206 -11.06 -12.09 -23.23
CA THR A 206 -11.36 -13.37 -22.55
C THR A 206 -10.14 -14.01 -21.90
N VAL A 207 -9.02 -14.07 -22.63
CA VAL A 207 -7.82 -14.85 -22.25
C VAL A 207 -6.68 -13.94 -21.76
N GLY A 208 -6.74 -12.64 -22.13
CA GLY A 208 -5.66 -11.69 -21.86
C GLY A 208 -4.53 -11.78 -22.89
N ILE A 209 -3.57 -10.86 -22.75
CA ILE A 209 -2.43 -10.75 -23.69
C ILE A 209 -1.22 -11.57 -23.26
N GLY A 210 -1.25 -12.15 -22.06
CA GLY A 210 -0.12 -12.84 -21.46
C GLY A 210 0.97 -11.92 -20.94
N ILE A 211 1.85 -12.47 -20.08
CA ILE A 211 2.86 -11.68 -19.38
C ILE A 211 3.94 -11.13 -20.30
N GLU A 212 4.36 -11.90 -21.31
CA GLU A 212 5.45 -11.48 -22.20
C GLU A 212 5.05 -10.26 -23.04
N LYS A 213 3.84 -10.29 -23.65
CA LYS A 213 3.33 -9.16 -24.41
C LYS A 213 3.06 -7.96 -23.49
N PHE A 214 2.54 -8.20 -22.28
CA PHE A 214 2.33 -7.14 -21.29
C PHE A 214 3.64 -6.42 -20.95
N MET A 215 4.74 -7.13 -20.73
CA MET A 215 6.04 -6.54 -20.43
C MET A 215 6.56 -5.66 -21.58
N LYS A 216 6.38 -6.09 -22.84
CA LYS A 216 6.72 -5.29 -24.02
C LYS A 216 5.88 -4.01 -24.09
N VAL A 217 4.55 -4.09 -23.83
CA VAL A 217 3.66 -2.92 -23.79
C VAL A 217 4.07 -1.96 -22.66
N GLN A 218 4.45 -2.51 -21.51
CA GLN A 218 4.90 -1.70 -20.38
C GLN A 218 6.18 -0.93 -20.69
N GLU A 219 7.16 -1.55 -21.34
CA GLU A 219 8.40 -0.89 -21.76
C GLU A 219 8.14 0.18 -22.80
N GLU A 220 7.33 -0.14 -23.82
CA GLU A 220 7.16 0.70 -25.00
C GLU A 220 6.25 1.91 -24.76
N TYR A 221 5.15 1.72 -24.00
CA TYR A 221 4.09 2.74 -23.87
C TYR A 221 3.85 3.28 -22.47
N CYS A 222 4.38 2.62 -21.44
CA CYS A 222 4.05 2.97 -20.05
C CYS A 222 5.25 3.49 -19.26
N SER A 223 6.41 3.71 -19.88
CA SER A 223 7.65 4.12 -19.20
C SER A 223 7.92 3.32 -17.90
N ASN A 224 7.63 2.02 -17.90
CA ASN A 224 7.68 1.12 -16.74
C ASN A 224 6.78 1.52 -15.55
N MET A 225 5.81 2.42 -15.74
CA MET A 225 4.93 2.94 -14.68
C MET A 225 3.52 2.33 -14.66
N ALA A 226 3.36 1.07 -15.08
CA ALA A 226 2.08 0.36 -15.00
C ALA A 226 1.74 -0.02 -13.55
N THR A 227 1.32 0.93 -12.73
CA THR A 227 1.11 0.75 -11.29
C THR A 227 -0.21 0.08 -10.91
N ALA A 228 -1.23 0.13 -11.76
CA ALA A 228 -2.56 -0.39 -11.45
C ALA A 228 -2.64 -1.93 -11.53
N THR A 229 -2.23 -2.65 -10.48
CA THR A 229 -2.18 -4.12 -10.45
C THR A 229 -3.48 -4.79 -10.86
N MET A 230 -4.66 -4.25 -10.52
CA MET A 230 -5.95 -4.83 -10.93
C MET A 230 -6.12 -4.81 -12.45
N VAL A 231 -5.78 -3.69 -13.09
CA VAL A 231 -5.85 -3.54 -14.54
C VAL A 231 -4.82 -4.45 -15.21
N ASN A 232 -3.63 -4.56 -14.62
CA ASN A 232 -2.59 -5.46 -15.09
C ASN A 232 -3.03 -6.93 -15.04
N TRP A 233 -3.73 -7.35 -13.96
CA TRP A 233 -4.28 -8.72 -13.89
C TRP A 233 -5.31 -8.98 -14.97
N LEU A 234 -6.21 -8.03 -15.24
CA LEU A 234 -7.19 -8.17 -16.34
C LEU A 234 -6.49 -8.26 -17.70
N ALA A 235 -5.51 -7.39 -17.94
CA ALA A 235 -4.80 -7.38 -19.22
C ALA A 235 -4.01 -8.68 -19.46
N ILE A 236 -3.31 -9.17 -18.44
CA ILE A 236 -2.45 -10.36 -18.57
C ILE A 236 -3.26 -11.65 -18.64
N TYR A 237 -4.23 -11.81 -17.72
CA TYR A 237 -4.93 -13.07 -17.51
C TYR A 237 -6.33 -13.12 -18.12
N GLY A 238 -6.79 -12.01 -18.73
CA GLY A 238 -8.15 -11.87 -19.26
C GLY A 238 -9.21 -11.72 -18.17
N LEU A 239 -10.46 -11.60 -18.60
CA LEU A 239 -11.59 -11.33 -17.70
C LEU A 239 -11.77 -12.41 -16.64
N ILE A 240 -11.75 -13.69 -17.02
CA ILE A 240 -12.08 -14.79 -16.11
C ILE A 240 -11.07 -14.88 -14.97
N TRP A 241 -9.80 -15.03 -15.29
CA TRP A 241 -8.75 -15.20 -14.31
C TRP A 241 -8.39 -13.88 -13.60
N GLY A 242 -8.38 -12.76 -14.33
CA GLY A 242 -8.14 -11.44 -13.74
C GLY A 242 -9.22 -11.06 -12.72
N ALA A 243 -10.50 -11.26 -13.07
CA ALA A 243 -11.61 -11.02 -12.14
C ALA A 243 -11.58 -11.98 -10.94
N THR A 244 -11.17 -13.23 -11.12
CA THR A 244 -10.98 -14.20 -10.02
C THR A 244 -9.91 -13.72 -9.05
N MET A 245 -8.78 -13.20 -9.54
CA MET A 245 -7.71 -12.64 -8.69
C MET A 245 -8.21 -11.41 -7.91
N ILE A 246 -8.88 -10.49 -8.58
CA ILE A 246 -9.48 -9.30 -7.95
C ILE A 246 -10.50 -9.70 -6.88
N PHE A 247 -11.39 -10.62 -7.20
CA PHE A 247 -12.39 -11.13 -6.26
C PHE A 247 -11.74 -11.79 -5.05
N GLY A 248 -10.75 -12.66 -5.23
CA GLY A 248 -10.02 -13.30 -4.14
C GLY A 248 -9.35 -12.26 -3.23
N TYR A 249 -8.68 -11.27 -3.81
CA TYR A 249 -8.04 -10.19 -3.06
C TYR A 249 -9.05 -9.40 -2.22
N ILE A 250 -10.13 -8.93 -2.82
CA ILE A 250 -11.18 -8.17 -2.13
C ILE A 250 -11.84 -9.01 -1.03
N LYS A 251 -12.17 -10.27 -1.32
CA LYS A 251 -12.82 -11.19 -0.38
C LYS A 251 -11.97 -11.48 0.86
N PHE A 252 -10.64 -11.37 0.76
CA PHE A 252 -9.76 -11.49 1.93
C PHE A 252 -10.11 -10.47 3.01
N PHE A 253 -10.45 -9.24 2.64
CA PHE A 253 -10.71 -8.13 3.55
C PHE A 253 -12.17 -8.04 4.01
N ILE A 254 -13.11 -8.65 3.31
CA ILE A 254 -14.53 -8.59 3.65
C ILE A 254 -14.85 -9.60 4.76
N ALA A 255 -15.43 -9.12 5.84
CA ALA A 255 -15.96 -9.98 6.89
C ALA A 255 -17.30 -10.61 6.48
N ARG A 256 -17.53 -11.88 6.89
CA ARG A 256 -18.67 -12.69 6.45
C ARG A 256 -20.05 -12.10 6.76
N LYS A 257 -20.16 -11.31 7.85
CA LYS A 257 -21.42 -10.68 8.29
C LYS A 257 -21.36 -9.14 8.25
N SER A 258 -20.64 -8.57 7.29
CA SER A 258 -20.48 -7.12 7.17
C SER A 258 -21.75 -6.46 6.63
N LYS A 259 -22.08 -5.25 7.15
CA LYS A 259 -23.13 -4.40 6.58
C LYS A 259 -22.74 -3.95 5.18
N LEU A 260 -23.71 -3.81 4.26
CA LEU A 260 -23.47 -3.47 2.85
C LEU A 260 -22.57 -2.23 2.68
N ILE A 261 -22.84 -1.15 3.41
CA ILE A 261 -22.06 0.09 3.32
C ILE A 261 -20.62 -0.13 3.75
N LYS A 262 -20.38 -0.90 4.84
CA LYS A 262 -19.02 -1.27 5.28
C LYS A 262 -18.31 -2.06 4.19
N THR A 263 -19.00 -3.03 3.61
CA THR A 263 -18.46 -3.85 2.52
C THR A 263 -18.05 -3.00 1.33
N LEU A 264 -18.90 -2.07 0.89
CA LEU A 264 -18.60 -1.16 -0.22
C LEU A 264 -17.39 -0.28 0.08
N LEU A 265 -17.29 0.30 1.27
CA LEU A 265 -16.15 1.12 1.67
C LEU A 265 -14.85 0.30 1.74
N VAL A 266 -14.91 -0.95 2.22
CA VAL A 266 -13.75 -1.85 2.22
C VAL A 266 -13.34 -2.24 0.80
N ILE A 267 -14.30 -2.46 -0.11
CA ILE A 267 -14.00 -2.70 -1.53
C ILE A 267 -13.26 -1.49 -2.13
N VAL A 268 -13.79 -0.28 -1.94
CA VAL A 268 -13.14 0.94 -2.44
C VAL A 268 -11.72 1.08 -1.89
N PHE A 269 -11.54 0.87 -0.58
CA PHE A 269 -10.24 0.95 0.08
C PHE A 269 -9.25 -0.09 -0.49
N THR A 270 -9.67 -1.35 -0.62
CA THR A 270 -8.79 -2.42 -1.09
C THR A 270 -8.45 -2.29 -2.57
N CYS A 271 -9.42 -1.89 -3.39
CA CYS A 271 -9.18 -1.57 -4.80
C CYS A 271 -8.21 -0.39 -4.95
N PHE A 272 -8.38 0.66 -4.14
CA PHE A 272 -7.48 1.80 -4.14
C PHE A 272 -6.05 1.37 -3.77
N LEU A 273 -5.88 0.61 -2.68
CA LEU A 273 -4.55 0.14 -2.24
C LEU A 273 -3.79 -0.60 -3.32
N ILE A 274 -4.42 -1.60 -3.95
CA ILE A 274 -3.72 -2.43 -4.94
C ILE A 274 -3.50 -1.72 -6.27
N SER A 275 -4.20 -0.59 -6.50
CA SER A 275 -4.04 0.22 -7.70
C SER A 275 -2.97 1.28 -7.58
N THR A 276 -2.35 1.46 -6.41
CA THR A 276 -1.33 2.50 -6.19
C THR A 276 0.04 2.09 -6.71
N GLU A 277 0.33 0.78 -6.75
CA GLU A 277 1.65 0.22 -7.07
C GLU A 277 1.54 -1.03 -7.94
N ASN A 278 2.66 -1.41 -8.57
CA ASN A 278 2.73 -2.64 -9.34
C ASN A 278 3.14 -3.82 -8.43
N PHE A 279 2.15 -4.61 -8.04
CA PHE A 279 2.35 -5.83 -7.26
C PHE A 279 2.24 -7.11 -8.07
N LEU A 280 2.39 -7.03 -9.40
CA LEU A 280 2.18 -8.15 -10.31
C LEU A 280 3.01 -9.39 -9.95
N MET A 281 4.24 -9.20 -9.49
CA MET A 281 5.16 -10.28 -9.10
C MET A 281 5.28 -10.46 -7.59
N ASN A 282 4.41 -9.83 -6.79
CA ASN A 282 4.51 -9.87 -5.33
C ASN A 282 3.82 -11.11 -4.74
N PRO A 283 4.57 -12.10 -4.19
CA PRO A 283 3.99 -13.34 -3.67
C PRO A 283 3.02 -13.11 -2.50
N PHE A 284 3.23 -12.07 -1.71
CA PHE A 284 2.36 -11.72 -0.59
C PHE A 284 0.95 -11.37 -1.06
N ILE A 285 0.82 -10.54 -2.12
CA ILE A 285 -0.49 -10.18 -2.66
C ILE A 285 -1.23 -11.42 -3.18
N TYR A 286 -0.53 -12.32 -3.86
CA TYR A 286 -1.13 -13.60 -4.27
C TYR A 286 -1.54 -14.47 -3.07
N THR A 287 -0.81 -14.43 -1.97
CA THR A 287 -1.21 -15.12 -0.74
C THR A 287 -2.55 -14.59 -0.22
N LEU A 288 -2.78 -13.27 -0.23
CA LEU A 288 -4.07 -12.68 0.15
C LEU A 288 -5.20 -13.14 -0.80
N VAL A 289 -4.92 -13.17 -2.11
CA VAL A 289 -5.88 -13.68 -3.12
C VAL A 289 -6.32 -15.11 -2.78
N PHE A 290 -5.37 -16.01 -2.53
CA PHE A 290 -5.69 -17.41 -2.27
C PHE A 290 -6.38 -17.62 -0.92
N TYR A 291 -6.04 -16.89 0.14
CA TYR A 291 -6.84 -16.90 1.36
C TYR A 291 -8.28 -16.46 1.14
N GLY A 292 -8.51 -15.45 0.29
CA GLY A 292 -9.85 -15.04 -0.06
C GLY A 292 -10.63 -16.08 -0.86
N LEU A 293 -9.99 -16.73 -1.83
CA LEU A 293 -10.62 -17.76 -2.68
C LEU A 293 -10.96 -19.03 -1.88
N THR A 294 -10.11 -19.46 -0.92
CA THR A 294 -10.35 -20.65 -0.10
C THR A 294 -11.48 -20.48 0.92
N GLY A 295 -12.19 -19.34 0.93
CA GLY A 295 -13.32 -19.10 1.83
C GLY A 295 -12.92 -18.87 3.29
N ARG A 296 -11.63 -18.87 3.60
CA ARG A 296 -11.07 -18.56 4.93
C ARG A 296 -11.06 -17.04 5.17
N GLY A 297 -12.23 -16.38 4.93
CA GLY A 297 -12.46 -14.96 5.17
C GLY A 297 -12.18 -14.54 6.62
N ILE A 298 -12.05 -13.24 6.89
CA ILE A 298 -11.94 -12.71 8.24
C ILE A 298 -13.32 -12.85 8.89
N ASP A 299 -13.51 -13.88 9.76
CA ASP A 299 -14.72 -14.00 10.55
C ASP A 299 -14.59 -13.12 11.80
N GLU A 300 -15.40 -12.05 11.85
CA GLU A 300 -15.52 -11.20 13.05
C GLU A 300 -16.02 -12.02 14.26
N THR A 301 -16.73 -13.12 14.02
CA THR A 301 -17.28 -14.00 15.08
C THR A 301 -16.27 -15.00 15.64
N SER A 302 -15.19 -15.31 14.94
CA SER A 302 -14.15 -16.22 15.43
C SER A 302 -13.24 -15.55 16.49
N PHE A 303 -13.41 -14.26 16.71
CA PHE A 303 -12.70 -13.46 17.71
C PHE A 303 -13.57 -13.11 18.93
N SER A 304 -14.87 -13.45 18.93
CA SER A 304 -15.82 -13.15 20.01
C SER A 304 -16.09 -14.35 20.96
N GLY A 305 -15.31 -15.39 20.91
CA GLY A 305 -15.45 -16.56 21.77
C GLY A 305 -14.26 -16.66 22.74
N HIS A 306 -14.40 -16.08 23.89
CA HIS A 306 -13.97 -16.38 25.28
C HIS A 306 -13.74 -15.11 26.06
#